data_9dea742f006a13ee64f1d360df42c401
#
_entry.id   9dea742f006a13ee64f1d360df42c401
#
_cell.length_a   1.000
_cell.length_b   1.000
_cell.length_c   1.000
_cell.angle_alpha   90.00
_cell.angle_beta   90.00
_cell.angle_gamma   90.00
#
_symmetry.space_group_name_H-M   'P 1'
#
loop_
_entity.id
_entity.type
_entity.pdbx_description
1 polymer ?
#
loop_
_entity_poly.entity_id
_entity_poly.type
_entity_poly.pdbx_seq_one_letter_code
_entity_poly.pdbx_strand_id
1 'polypeptide(L)'
;MDALSSNRRQFLKFLGTAAVIGTVAPDTLAVDQAKATSLTILHTNDVHSRLDPFPMDGGRNAGKGGIARRATLIKQIRQEQKNVLLFDAGDVFQGTPYFNLYKGEPEVLAMNRLGYDAGTIGNHDFDGGIDNMVTQFGKASWPLLIANYDFKNTVMDGRTKPYRIFEKEGIRVGVFGLGIQPEGLIPKDAYKETKYLDPIEVGNDTAAKLRSEQHCDYVICLSHLGFKYDDATVSDNVLAAKTRNIDLIIGGHTHTFLDAPVAVNNPDGQPVWINQVGFAGINLGRIDLTFEQGKAISSTGKSVEVK
;
A
#
# COMPACT_ATOMS: atom_id res chain seq x y z
N MET A 1 32.25 32.52 40.84
CA MET A 1 32.98 31.77 41.86
C MET A 1 32.73 30.34 41.59
N ASP A 2 33.64 29.80 40.85
CA ASP A 2 34.45 28.60 41.07
C ASP A 2 33.62 27.31 41.10
N ALA A 3 33.88 26.33 40.41
CA ALA A 3 34.96 25.76 39.59
C ALA A 3 34.50 24.40 39.10
N LEU A 4 34.73 24.04 37.90
CA LEU A 4 34.83 22.63 37.51
C LEU A 4 35.81 22.50 36.34
N SER A 5 37.08 22.69 36.67
CA SER A 5 38.21 22.25 35.89
C SER A 5 38.87 21.09 36.63
N SER A 6 38.53 19.87 36.31
CA SER A 6 39.39 18.72 36.68
C SER A 6 38.77 17.47 36.09
N ASN A 7 39.42 16.91 35.08
CA ASN A 7 39.45 15.45 34.84
C ASN A 7 40.19 15.03 33.54
N ARG A 8 40.98 15.92 32.96
CA ARG A 8 41.88 15.53 31.84
C ARG A 8 43.23 14.96 32.28
N ARG A 9 43.58 14.98 33.57
CA ARG A 9 44.85 14.49 34.07
C ARG A 9 44.85 13.11 34.73
N GLN A 10 43.70 12.47 34.89
CA GLN A 10 43.64 11.11 35.43
C GLN A 10 43.61 10.03 34.38
N PHE A 11 43.45 10.38 33.10
CA PHE A 11 43.42 9.39 32.00
C PHE A 11 44.83 8.99 31.50
N LEU A 12 45.88 9.67 31.94
CA LEU A 12 47.27 9.43 31.43
C LEU A 12 48.17 8.71 32.42
N LYS A 13 47.69 8.12 33.52
CA LYS A 13 48.52 7.40 34.49
C LYS A 13 48.38 5.88 34.51
N PHE A 14 47.75 5.28 33.45
CA PHE A 14 47.65 3.81 33.35
C PHE A 14 48.32 3.24 32.08
N LEU A 15 49.41 3.86 31.65
CA LEU A 15 50.29 3.29 30.63
C LEU A 15 51.67 3.14 31.18
N GLY A 16 51.95 1.98 31.73
CA GLY A 16 53.32 1.65 32.13
C GLY A 16 53.41 0.45 33.07
N THR A 17 53.26 -0.75 32.57
CA THR A 17 54.08 -1.91 32.91
C THR A 17 53.87 -3.01 31.87
N ALA A 18 54.94 -3.28 31.14
CA ALA A 18 55.05 -4.34 30.17
C ALA A 18 55.06 -5.70 30.86
N ALA A 19 54.34 -6.66 30.28
CA ALA A 19 54.70 -8.08 30.33
C ALA A 19 54.29 -8.74 29.05
N VAL A 20 55.24 -9.22 28.32
CA VAL A 20 55.14 -10.09 27.16
C VAL A 20 54.49 -11.40 27.56
N ILE A 21 53.43 -11.83 26.85
CA ILE A 21 53.11 -13.24 26.63
C ILE A 21 52.02 -13.31 25.52
N GLY A 22 52.32 -14.03 24.47
CA GLY A 22 51.39 -14.74 23.61
C GLY A 22 50.50 -13.90 22.73
N THR A 23 50.80 -13.77 21.45
CA THR A 23 49.91 -13.34 20.38
C THR A 23 48.77 -14.35 20.22
N VAL A 24 47.69 -14.17 21.00
CA VAL A 24 46.37 -14.63 20.59
C VAL A 24 45.77 -13.46 19.83
N ALA A 25 45.70 -13.58 18.52
CA ALA A 25 44.92 -12.67 17.71
C ALA A 25 43.49 -12.65 18.29
N PRO A 26 42.92 -11.51 18.61
CA PRO A 26 41.50 -11.49 18.88
C PRO A 26 40.81 -11.89 17.60
N ASP A 27 40.12 -13.04 17.59
CA ASP A 27 39.09 -13.30 16.63
C ASP A 27 38.16 -12.10 16.71
N THR A 28 38.33 -11.14 15.82
CA THR A 28 37.32 -10.15 15.54
C THR A 28 36.13 -10.93 15.04
N LEU A 29 35.21 -11.26 15.96
CA LEU A 29 33.85 -11.61 15.58
C LEU A 29 33.39 -10.41 14.73
N ALA A 30 33.48 -10.56 13.43
CA ALA A 30 32.80 -9.70 12.51
C ALA A 30 31.31 -9.83 12.90
N VAL A 31 30.82 -8.89 13.67
CA VAL A 31 29.39 -8.72 13.84
C VAL A 31 28.91 -8.43 12.42
N ASP A 32 28.34 -9.46 11.81
CA ASP A 32 27.70 -9.35 10.51
C ASP A 32 26.62 -8.27 10.70
N GLN A 33 26.94 -7.03 10.30
CA GLN A 33 25.96 -5.95 10.34
C GLN A 33 24.85 -6.39 9.38
N ALA A 34 23.76 -6.85 9.95
CA ALA A 34 22.61 -7.26 9.19
C ALA A 34 22.28 -6.13 8.21
N LYS A 35 22.47 -6.43 6.93
CA LYS A 35 22.31 -5.43 5.86
C LYS A 35 20.86 -4.98 5.82
N ALA A 36 20.62 -3.71 6.10
CA ALA A 36 19.31 -3.13 6.01
C ALA A 36 18.78 -3.24 4.56
N THR A 37 17.57 -3.74 4.40
CA THR A 37 16.88 -3.85 3.10
C THR A 37 15.83 -2.76 3.01
N SER A 38 15.84 -1.98 1.94
CA SER A 38 14.82 -0.96 1.67
C SER A 38 13.78 -1.48 0.68
N LEU A 39 12.52 -1.09 0.90
CA LEU A 39 11.37 -1.37 0.05
C LEU A 39 10.55 -0.10 -0.12
N THR A 40 10.26 0.29 -1.36
CA THR A 40 9.39 1.40 -1.68
C THR A 40 8.04 0.88 -2.14
N ILE A 41 6.96 1.30 -1.48
CA ILE A 41 5.59 1.07 -1.90
C ILE A 41 5.08 2.32 -2.59
N LEU A 42 4.66 2.17 -3.83
CA LEU A 42 3.94 3.19 -4.59
C LEU A 42 2.47 2.80 -4.65
N HIS A 43 1.57 3.79 -4.63
CA HIS A 43 0.16 3.48 -4.77
C HIS A 43 -0.66 4.61 -5.39
N THR A 44 -1.79 4.20 -5.96
CA THR A 44 -2.88 5.06 -6.41
C THR A 44 -4.20 4.54 -5.84
N ASN A 45 -5.22 5.36 -5.88
CA ASN A 45 -6.62 5.06 -5.57
C ASN A 45 -7.52 5.99 -6.36
N ASP A 46 -8.75 5.58 -6.63
CA ASP A 46 -9.80 6.42 -7.20
C ASP A 46 -9.34 7.19 -8.47
N VAL A 47 -8.69 6.47 -9.38
CA VAL A 47 -8.15 7.09 -10.61
C VAL A 47 -9.25 7.54 -11.55
N HIS A 48 -10.41 6.85 -11.51
CA HIS A 48 -11.64 7.25 -12.19
C HIS A 48 -11.43 7.55 -13.67
N SER A 49 -10.81 6.62 -14.39
CA SER A 49 -10.56 6.71 -15.83
C SER A 49 -9.82 7.99 -16.26
N ARG A 50 -9.18 8.71 -15.31
CA ARG A 50 -8.45 9.95 -15.62
C ARG A 50 -7.09 9.61 -16.23
N LEU A 51 -7.09 9.41 -17.56
CA LEU A 51 -5.87 9.15 -18.33
C LEU A 51 -5.17 10.44 -18.72
N ASP A 52 -5.93 11.46 -19.14
CA ASP A 52 -5.39 12.79 -19.44
C ASP A 52 -5.25 13.63 -18.15
N PRO A 53 -4.32 14.59 -18.14
CA PRO A 53 -4.30 15.60 -17.08
C PRO A 53 -5.59 16.40 -17.08
N PHE A 54 -5.90 17.06 -15.97
CA PHE A 54 -6.99 18.03 -15.92
C PHE A 54 -6.73 19.15 -16.93
N PRO A 55 -7.78 19.69 -17.59
CA PRO A 55 -7.62 20.78 -18.54
C PRO A 55 -7.05 22.04 -17.87
N MET A 56 -6.40 22.89 -18.66
CA MET A 56 -5.86 24.19 -18.22
C MET A 56 -6.96 25.25 -18.20
N ASP A 57 -8.03 24.99 -17.43
CA ASP A 57 -9.25 25.82 -17.36
C ASP A 57 -9.26 26.84 -16.21
N GLY A 58 -8.16 26.92 -15.44
CA GLY A 58 -8.05 27.76 -14.25
C GLY A 58 -8.72 27.18 -13.01
N GLY A 59 -9.29 25.97 -13.08
CA GLY A 59 -9.86 25.26 -11.92
C GLY A 59 -8.77 24.81 -10.92
N ARG A 60 -9.20 24.40 -9.72
CA ARG A 60 -8.31 23.97 -8.62
C ARG A 60 -7.34 22.86 -9.04
N ASN A 61 -7.73 22.02 -9.98
CA ASN A 61 -6.94 20.87 -10.43
C ASN A 61 -6.32 21.09 -11.82
N ALA A 62 -6.39 22.33 -12.38
CA ALA A 62 -5.91 22.63 -13.73
C ALA A 62 -4.48 22.10 -13.95
N GLY A 63 -4.33 21.33 -15.01
CA GLY A 63 -3.05 20.78 -15.44
C GLY A 63 -2.50 19.63 -14.59
N LYS A 64 -3.15 19.19 -13.50
CA LYS A 64 -2.67 18.12 -12.61
C LYS A 64 -2.98 16.72 -13.15
N GLY A 65 -2.23 15.74 -12.68
CA GLY A 65 -2.42 14.33 -13.00
C GLY A 65 -1.98 13.95 -14.42
N GLY A 66 -2.60 12.91 -14.95
CA GLY A 66 -2.31 12.34 -16.26
C GLY A 66 -1.39 11.13 -16.22
N ILE A 67 -1.78 10.09 -16.98
CA ILE A 67 -1.11 8.78 -16.95
C ILE A 67 0.33 8.83 -17.43
N ALA A 68 0.63 9.68 -18.44
CA ALA A 68 1.97 9.80 -19.00
C ALA A 68 2.97 10.41 -18.00
N ARG A 69 2.54 11.42 -17.25
CA ARG A 69 3.35 12.04 -16.19
C ARG A 69 3.55 11.06 -15.03
N ARG A 70 2.48 10.36 -14.62
CA ARG A 70 2.57 9.31 -13.60
C ARG A 70 3.53 8.21 -14.03
N ALA A 71 3.52 7.79 -15.29
CA ALA A 71 4.48 6.82 -15.83
C ALA A 71 5.93 7.31 -15.72
N THR A 72 6.19 8.58 -16.03
CA THR A 72 7.51 9.20 -15.91
C THR A 72 7.99 9.19 -14.46
N LEU A 73 7.14 9.61 -13.52
CA LEU A 73 7.44 9.62 -12.08
C LEU A 73 7.72 8.22 -11.54
N ILE A 74 6.88 7.23 -11.87
CA ILE A 74 7.09 5.83 -11.47
C ILE A 74 8.41 5.29 -12.03
N LYS A 75 8.70 5.57 -13.31
CA LYS A 75 9.96 5.17 -13.95
C LYS A 75 11.18 5.76 -13.22
N GLN A 76 11.13 7.06 -12.90
CA GLN A 76 12.19 7.73 -12.15
C GLN A 76 12.40 7.07 -10.79
N ILE A 77 11.34 6.83 -10.00
CA ILE A 77 11.46 6.20 -8.69
C ILE A 77 12.05 4.79 -8.82
N ARG A 78 11.65 4.00 -9.83
CA ARG A 78 12.22 2.67 -10.08
C ARG A 78 13.69 2.69 -10.51
N GLN A 79 14.19 3.79 -11.05
CA GLN A 79 15.62 3.97 -11.30
C GLN A 79 16.40 4.31 -10.03
N GLU A 80 15.79 5.02 -9.10
CA GLU A 80 16.39 5.43 -7.82
C GLU A 80 16.32 4.33 -6.75
N GLN A 81 15.26 3.50 -6.79
CA GLN A 81 14.96 2.49 -5.78
C GLN A 81 14.97 1.08 -6.39
N LYS A 82 15.73 0.18 -5.75
CA LYS A 82 15.90 -1.18 -6.25
C LYS A 82 14.66 -2.05 -6.08
N ASN A 83 14.00 -1.93 -4.93
CA ASN A 83 12.84 -2.73 -4.56
C ASN A 83 11.61 -1.82 -4.54
N VAL A 84 10.78 -1.93 -5.56
CA VAL A 84 9.54 -1.15 -5.69
C VAL A 84 8.36 -2.10 -5.92
N LEU A 85 7.26 -1.84 -5.22
CA LEU A 85 5.94 -2.43 -5.47
C LEU A 85 4.96 -1.30 -5.74
N LEU A 86 4.04 -1.50 -6.69
CA LEU A 86 3.04 -0.51 -7.11
C LEU A 86 1.64 -1.12 -7.01
N PHE A 87 0.77 -0.49 -6.22
CA PHE A 87 -0.58 -0.98 -5.95
C PHE A 87 -1.67 0.04 -6.30
N ASP A 88 -2.89 -0.45 -6.45
CA ASP A 88 -4.09 0.37 -6.61
C ASP A 88 -5.17 -0.04 -5.59
N ALA A 89 -5.83 0.94 -4.99
CA ALA A 89 -6.86 0.71 -3.97
C ALA A 89 -8.31 0.82 -4.52
N GLY A 90 -8.51 0.54 -5.80
CA GLY A 90 -9.83 0.47 -6.45
C GLY A 90 -10.33 1.79 -7.03
N ASP A 91 -11.51 1.72 -7.62
CA ASP A 91 -12.12 2.79 -8.42
C ASP A 91 -11.23 3.23 -9.59
N VAL A 92 -10.80 2.23 -10.36
CA VAL A 92 -10.05 2.44 -11.61
C VAL A 92 -10.96 3.01 -12.68
N PHE A 93 -12.21 2.52 -12.75
CA PHE A 93 -13.19 2.83 -13.77
C PHE A 93 -14.05 4.05 -13.43
N GLN A 94 -14.80 4.51 -14.44
CA GLN A 94 -15.77 5.59 -14.35
C GLN A 94 -15.16 6.98 -14.05
N GLY A 95 -15.79 8.04 -14.52
CA GLY A 95 -15.42 9.45 -14.22
C GLY A 95 -14.98 10.26 -15.43
N THR A 96 -14.64 9.63 -16.56
CA THR A 96 -14.33 10.34 -17.82
C THR A 96 -14.98 9.68 -19.03
N PRO A 97 -15.03 10.38 -20.19
CA PRO A 97 -15.52 9.80 -21.45
C PRO A 97 -14.80 8.52 -21.89
N TYR A 98 -13.57 8.28 -21.45
CA TYR A 98 -12.84 7.03 -21.73
C TYR A 98 -13.63 5.81 -21.29
N PHE A 99 -14.12 5.79 -20.05
CA PHE A 99 -14.94 4.68 -19.58
C PHE A 99 -16.24 4.52 -20.37
N ASN A 100 -16.92 5.63 -20.71
CA ASN A 100 -18.16 5.57 -21.46
C ASN A 100 -17.97 4.94 -22.84
N LEU A 101 -16.83 5.21 -23.50
CA LEU A 101 -16.50 4.72 -24.84
C LEU A 101 -15.85 3.33 -24.83
N TYR A 102 -14.90 3.09 -23.91
CA TYR A 102 -14.02 1.93 -23.95
C TYR A 102 -14.19 0.98 -22.76
N LYS A 103 -15.11 1.30 -21.82
CA LYS A 103 -15.52 0.42 -20.72
C LYS A 103 -14.41 -0.05 -19.78
N GLY A 104 -13.27 0.67 -19.73
CA GLY A 104 -12.15 0.38 -18.82
C GLY A 104 -10.94 -0.29 -19.48
N GLU A 105 -11.00 -0.60 -20.78
CA GLU A 105 -9.86 -1.22 -21.47
C GLU A 105 -8.58 -0.36 -21.46
N PRO A 106 -8.61 0.95 -21.81
CA PRO A 106 -7.42 1.79 -21.79
C PRO A 106 -6.80 1.88 -20.41
N GLU A 107 -7.62 1.93 -19.36
CA GLU A 107 -7.20 2.01 -17.96
C GLU A 107 -6.39 0.78 -17.57
N VAL A 108 -6.92 -0.41 -17.81
CA VAL A 108 -6.24 -1.69 -17.50
C VAL A 108 -4.96 -1.85 -18.33
N LEU A 109 -4.99 -1.53 -19.62
CA LEU A 109 -3.80 -1.61 -20.47
C LEU A 109 -2.72 -0.60 -20.06
N ALA A 110 -3.11 0.59 -19.61
CA ALA A 110 -2.19 1.56 -19.05
C ALA A 110 -1.57 1.09 -17.73
N MET A 111 -2.35 0.50 -16.83
CA MET A 111 -1.85 -0.10 -15.59
C MET A 111 -0.86 -1.25 -15.86
N ASN A 112 -1.13 -2.09 -16.87
CA ASN A 112 -0.18 -3.12 -17.31
C ASN A 112 1.16 -2.50 -17.73
N ARG A 113 1.15 -1.42 -18.50
CA ARG A 113 2.38 -0.73 -18.96
C ARG A 113 3.11 -0.02 -17.82
N LEU A 114 2.40 0.48 -16.83
CA LEU A 114 3.00 1.07 -15.62
C LEU A 114 3.58 0.01 -14.68
N GLY A 115 3.22 -1.26 -14.88
CA GLY A 115 3.71 -2.38 -14.09
C GLY A 115 3.13 -2.37 -12.68
N TYR A 116 1.80 -2.26 -12.57
CA TYR A 116 1.14 -2.51 -11.29
C TYR A 116 1.36 -3.96 -10.85
N ASP A 117 1.59 -4.15 -9.55
CA ASP A 117 1.84 -5.46 -8.95
C ASP A 117 0.54 -6.11 -8.46
N ALA A 118 -0.44 -5.32 -8.00
CA ALA A 118 -1.81 -5.74 -7.68
C ALA A 118 -2.75 -4.53 -7.56
N GLY A 119 -4.06 -4.80 -7.56
CA GLY A 119 -5.10 -3.84 -7.23
C GLY A 119 -6.26 -4.51 -6.50
N THR A 120 -7.12 -3.70 -5.86
CA THR A 120 -8.39 -4.16 -5.29
C THR A 120 -9.56 -3.62 -6.12
N ILE A 121 -10.80 -3.87 -5.66
CA ILE A 121 -12.04 -3.52 -6.35
C ILE A 121 -12.73 -2.40 -5.56
N GLY A 122 -13.06 -1.30 -6.24
CA GLY A 122 -13.92 -0.25 -5.72
C GLY A 122 -15.37 -0.37 -6.21
N ASN A 123 -16.23 0.53 -5.74
CA ASN A 123 -17.65 0.50 -6.11
C ASN A 123 -17.87 0.90 -7.57
N HIS A 124 -17.11 1.86 -8.11
CA HIS A 124 -17.23 2.27 -9.50
C HIS A 124 -16.63 1.28 -10.50
N ASP A 125 -15.86 0.30 -10.04
CA ASP A 125 -15.42 -0.79 -10.91
C ASP A 125 -16.62 -1.68 -11.35
N PHE A 126 -17.75 -1.61 -10.62
CA PHE A 126 -19.01 -2.27 -10.98
C PHE A 126 -19.90 -1.44 -11.94
N ASP A 127 -19.58 -0.19 -12.28
CA ASP A 127 -20.47 0.68 -13.08
C ASP A 127 -20.77 0.14 -14.49
N GLY A 128 -19.89 -0.66 -15.05
CA GLY A 128 -20.15 -1.41 -16.28
C GLY A 128 -20.82 -2.76 -16.08
N GLY A 129 -21.14 -3.11 -14.82
CA GLY A 129 -21.59 -4.43 -14.40
C GLY A 129 -20.44 -5.44 -14.26
N ILE A 130 -20.69 -6.51 -13.50
CA ILE A 130 -19.72 -7.57 -13.21
C ILE A 130 -19.21 -8.30 -14.48
N ASP A 131 -20.01 -8.38 -15.54
CA ASP A 131 -19.60 -8.96 -16.83
C ASP A 131 -18.53 -8.10 -17.52
N ASN A 132 -18.70 -6.76 -17.47
CA ASN A 132 -17.68 -5.84 -17.96
C ASN A 132 -16.41 -5.94 -17.13
N MET A 133 -16.53 -6.01 -15.79
CA MET A 133 -15.40 -6.17 -14.88
C MET A 133 -14.55 -7.39 -15.27
N VAL A 134 -15.16 -8.56 -15.47
CA VAL A 134 -14.47 -9.77 -15.96
C VAL A 134 -13.77 -9.53 -17.30
N THR A 135 -14.44 -8.85 -18.22
CA THR A 135 -13.92 -8.61 -19.57
C THR A 135 -12.68 -7.72 -19.53
N GLN A 136 -12.70 -6.65 -18.74
CA GLN A 136 -11.62 -5.69 -18.72
C GLN A 136 -10.46 -6.13 -17.80
N PHE A 137 -10.73 -6.52 -16.56
CA PHE A 137 -9.69 -7.02 -15.66
C PHE A 137 -9.12 -8.38 -16.10
N GLY A 138 -9.83 -9.13 -16.95
CA GLY A 138 -9.27 -10.32 -17.63
C GLY A 138 -8.07 -9.99 -18.51
N LYS A 139 -7.86 -8.73 -18.90
CA LYS A 139 -6.69 -8.23 -19.65
C LYS A 139 -5.55 -7.78 -18.76
N ALA A 140 -5.76 -7.72 -17.43
CA ALA A 140 -4.75 -7.30 -16.47
C ALA A 140 -3.61 -8.32 -16.35
N SER A 141 -2.37 -7.84 -16.35
CA SER A 141 -1.17 -8.65 -16.08
C SER A 141 -0.86 -8.79 -14.57
N TRP A 142 -1.68 -8.20 -13.75
CA TRP A 142 -1.61 -8.16 -12.28
C TRP A 142 -2.91 -8.71 -11.68
N PRO A 143 -2.88 -9.29 -10.46
CA PRO A 143 -4.06 -9.84 -9.83
C PRO A 143 -4.97 -8.77 -9.22
N LEU A 144 -6.28 -8.98 -9.30
CA LEU A 144 -7.25 -8.37 -8.41
C LEU A 144 -7.24 -9.13 -7.08
N LEU A 145 -7.04 -8.40 -5.99
CA LEU A 145 -7.05 -8.92 -4.63
C LEU A 145 -8.34 -8.45 -3.94
N ILE A 146 -9.16 -9.39 -3.50
CA ILE A 146 -10.36 -9.11 -2.73
C ILE A 146 -10.70 -10.30 -1.84
N ALA A 147 -10.78 -10.09 -0.55
CA ALA A 147 -11.00 -11.15 0.42
C ALA A 147 -12.43 -11.18 0.96
N ASN A 148 -13.14 -10.04 0.96
CA ASN A 148 -14.46 -9.92 1.56
C ASN A 148 -15.64 -9.90 0.55
N TYR A 149 -15.39 -10.28 -0.72
CA TYR A 149 -16.44 -10.58 -1.66
C TYR A 149 -16.46 -12.09 -1.99
N ASP A 150 -17.58 -12.75 -1.77
CA ASP A 150 -17.83 -14.10 -2.29
C ASP A 150 -18.55 -13.97 -3.65
N PHE A 151 -17.81 -14.28 -4.71
CA PHE A 151 -18.29 -14.22 -6.09
C PHE A 151 -18.90 -15.53 -6.59
N LYS A 152 -19.11 -16.49 -5.69
CA LYS A 152 -19.72 -17.77 -6.07
C LYS A 152 -21.07 -17.55 -6.76
N ASN A 153 -21.30 -18.28 -7.84
CA ASN A 153 -22.45 -18.16 -8.75
C ASN A 153 -22.47 -16.87 -9.59
N THR A 154 -21.34 -16.17 -9.70
CA THR A 154 -21.17 -15.05 -10.63
C THR A 154 -20.08 -15.35 -11.66
N VAL A 155 -19.98 -14.52 -12.71
CA VAL A 155 -18.90 -14.63 -13.71
C VAL A 155 -17.51 -14.29 -13.16
N MET A 156 -17.43 -13.69 -11.97
CA MET A 156 -16.17 -13.36 -11.27
C MET A 156 -15.62 -14.54 -10.46
N ASP A 157 -16.37 -15.64 -10.32
CA ASP A 157 -15.90 -16.80 -9.54
C ASP A 157 -14.56 -17.31 -10.06
N GLY A 158 -13.58 -17.45 -9.16
CA GLY A 158 -12.21 -17.85 -9.47
C GLY A 158 -11.35 -16.81 -10.21
N ARG A 159 -11.86 -15.58 -10.45
CA ARG A 159 -11.13 -14.51 -11.16
C ARG A 159 -10.33 -13.59 -10.25
N THR A 160 -10.57 -13.64 -8.96
CA THR A 160 -9.86 -12.85 -7.94
C THR A 160 -9.04 -13.75 -7.00
N LYS A 161 -8.19 -13.15 -6.22
CA LYS A 161 -7.46 -13.82 -5.15
C LYS A 161 -7.71 -13.09 -3.84
N PRO A 162 -7.84 -13.79 -2.70
CA PRO A 162 -7.98 -13.09 -1.42
C PRO A 162 -6.71 -12.31 -1.06
N TYR A 163 -5.52 -12.84 -1.37
CA TYR A 163 -4.23 -12.21 -1.11
C TYR A 163 -3.16 -12.68 -2.10
N ARG A 164 -2.02 -11.99 -2.10
CA ARG A 164 -0.76 -12.39 -2.76
C ARG A 164 0.43 -12.04 -1.88
N ILE A 165 1.50 -12.82 -2.01
CA ILE A 165 2.79 -12.58 -1.35
C ILE A 165 3.79 -12.12 -2.39
N PHE A 166 4.53 -11.07 -2.08
CA PHE A 166 5.62 -10.52 -2.87
C PHE A 166 6.92 -10.69 -2.10
N GLU A 167 7.96 -11.13 -2.78
CA GLU A 167 9.30 -11.29 -2.19
C GLU A 167 10.28 -10.28 -2.81
N LYS A 168 10.95 -9.51 -1.97
CA LYS A 168 11.95 -8.51 -2.35
C LYS A 168 13.16 -8.63 -1.42
N GLU A 169 14.28 -9.14 -1.94
CA GLU A 169 15.54 -9.31 -1.19
C GLU A 169 15.36 -9.96 0.19
N GLY A 170 14.57 -11.03 0.25
CA GLY A 170 14.30 -11.78 1.48
C GLY A 170 13.17 -11.23 2.34
N ILE A 171 12.60 -10.08 2.01
CA ILE A 171 11.42 -9.53 2.69
C ILE A 171 10.15 -10.10 2.03
N ARG A 172 9.29 -10.69 2.83
CA ARG A 172 7.99 -11.26 2.42
C ARG A 172 6.86 -10.29 2.76
N VAL A 173 6.23 -9.72 1.74
CA VAL A 173 5.13 -8.76 1.87
C VAL A 173 3.83 -9.45 1.50
N GLY A 174 2.94 -9.64 2.47
CA GLY A 174 1.59 -10.14 2.25
C GLY A 174 0.66 -8.97 1.89
N VAL A 175 -0.05 -9.09 0.79
CA VAL A 175 -1.00 -8.05 0.33
C VAL A 175 -2.35 -8.68 0.11
N PHE A 176 -3.41 -8.09 0.68
CA PHE A 176 -4.80 -8.51 0.48
C PHE A 176 -5.71 -7.32 0.20
N GLY A 177 -6.92 -7.57 -0.30
CA GLY A 177 -7.86 -6.51 -0.65
C GLY A 177 -9.16 -6.60 0.15
N LEU A 178 -9.78 -5.44 0.45
CA LEU A 178 -11.11 -5.30 1.02
C LEU A 178 -11.92 -4.27 0.23
N GLY A 179 -13.12 -4.66 -0.21
CA GLY A 179 -14.08 -3.79 -0.89
C GLY A 179 -15.16 -3.29 0.05
N ILE A 180 -15.82 -2.21 -0.36
CA ILE A 180 -16.96 -1.60 0.34
C ILE A 180 -18.24 -2.43 0.15
N GLN A 181 -19.21 -2.28 1.06
CA GLN A 181 -20.53 -2.93 0.94
C GLN A 181 -21.26 -2.46 -0.33
N PRO A 182 -21.63 -3.38 -1.24
CA PRO A 182 -22.32 -3.03 -2.49
C PRO A 182 -23.75 -2.58 -2.26
N GLU A 183 -24.45 -3.17 -1.30
CA GLU A 183 -25.86 -2.90 -1.03
C GLU A 183 -26.10 -1.44 -0.64
N GLY A 184 -27.03 -0.79 -1.31
CA GLY A 184 -27.32 0.63 -1.11
C GLY A 184 -26.39 1.60 -1.86
N LEU A 185 -25.27 1.11 -2.39
CA LEU A 185 -24.28 1.91 -3.12
C LEU A 185 -24.20 1.56 -4.62
N ILE A 186 -24.31 0.29 -4.93
CA ILE A 186 -24.22 -0.25 -6.30
C ILE A 186 -25.56 -0.87 -6.68
N PRO A 187 -26.09 -0.64 -7.90
CA PRO A 187 -27.29 -1.32 -8.38
C PRO A 187 -27.14 -2.86 -8.32
N LYS A 188 -28.19 -3.54 -7.83
CA LYS A 188 -28.15 -5.01 -7.65
C LYS A 188 -27.73 -5.77 -8.89
N ASP A 189 -28.22 -5.35 -10.06
CA ASP A 189 -27.91 -5.98 -11.35
C ASP A 189 -26.42 -5.85 -11.73
N ALA A 190 -25.71 -4.86 -11.18
CA ALA A 190 -24.30 -4.66 -11.47
C ALA A 190 -23.38 -5.61 -10.70
N TYR A 191 -23.74 -6.03 -9.47
CA TYR A 191 -22.95 -6.97 -8.67
C TYR A 191 -23.61 -8.36 -8.53
N LYS A 192 -24.84 -8.54 -9.02
CA LYS A 192 -25.60 -9.82 -9.09
C LYS A 192 -25.61 -10.56 -7.74
N GLU A 193 -25.19 -11.83 -7.73
CA GLU A 193 -25.18 -12.71 -6.56
C GLU A 193 -23.94 -12.54 -5.66
N THR A 194 -23.09 -11.55 -5.94
CA THR A 194 -21.92 -11.25 -5.07
C THR A 194 -22.38 -11.03 -3.63
N LYS A 195 -21.74 -11.75 -2.69
CA LYS A 195 -22.00 -11.60 -1.26
C LYS A 195 -20.89 -10.77 -0.64
N TYR A 196 -21.30 -9.88 0.24
CA TYR A 196 -20.39 -9.09 1.07
C TYR A 196 -20.18 -9.80 2.41
N LEU A 197 -18.93 -9.93 2.81
CA LEU A 197 -18.50 -10.48 4.09
C LEU A 197 -17.99 -9.35 4.98
N ASP A 198 -18.10 -9.52 6.30
CA ASP A 198 -17.63 -8.51 7.27
C ASP A 198 -16.13 -8.21 7.07
N PRO A 199 -15.75 -6.97 6.74
CA PRO A 199 -14.38 -6.63 6.43
C PRO A 199 -13.44 -6.69 7.64
N ILE A 200 -13.97 -6.55 8.86
CA ILE A 200 -13.17 -6.64 10.10
C ILE A 200 -12.82 -8.11 10.37
N GLU A 201 -13.81 -9.01 10.29
CA GLU A 201 -13.61 -10.44 10.46
C GLU A 201 -12.64 -10.98 9.41
N VAL A 202 -12.95 -10.75 8.13
CA VAL A 202 -12.13 -11.20 7.00
C VAL A 202 -10.74 -10.59 7.02
N GLY A 203 -10.64 -9.30 7.38
CA GLY A 203 -9.35 -8.60 7.53
C GLY A 203 -8.47 -9.21 8.60
N ASN A 204 -9.03 -9.52 9.79
CA ASN A 204 -8.30 -10.21 10.87
C ASN A 204 -7.83 -11.59 10.45
N ASP A 205 -8.72 -12.41 9.89
CA ASP A 205 -8.41 -13.78 9.49
C ASP A 205 -7.33 -13.83 8.40
N THR A 206 -7.45 -12.96 7.40
CA THR A 206 -6.48 -12.89 6.30
C THR A 206 -5.12 -12.40 6.79
N ALA A 207 -5.09 -11.36 7.61
CA ALA A 207 -3.84 -10.83 8.15
C ALA A 207 -3.16 -11.83 9.11
N ALA A 208 -3.93 -12.52 9.96
CA ALA A 208 -3.42 -13.58 10.82
C ALA A 208 -2.82 -14.73 10.01
N LYS A 209 -3.49 -15.17 8.96
CA LYS A 209 -2.99 -16.19 8.04
C LYS A 209 -1.68 -15.77 7.36
N LEU A 210 -1.60 -14.52 6.87
CA LEU A 210 -0.38 -13.99 6.26
C LEU A 210 0.79 -13.97 7.24
N ARG A 211 0.56 -13.64 8.52
CA ARG A 211 1.61 -13.64 9.55
C ARG A 211 2.02 -15.05 9.98
N SER A 212 1.05 -15.87 10.41
CA SER A 212 1.33 -17.13 11.10
C SER A 212 1.62 -18.29 10.15
N GLU A 213 0.86 -18.42 9.05
CA GLU A 213 1.00 -19.53 8.12
C GLU A 213 1.93 -19.20 6.95
N GLN A 214 1.86 -17.96 6.46
CA GLN A 214 2.63 -17.52 5.29
C GLN A 214 3.93 -16.82 5.66
N HIS A 215 4.19 -16.59 6.94
CA HIS A 215 5.41 -15.97 7.49
C HIS A 215 5.79 -14.65 6.80
N CYS A 216 4.78 -13.78 6.56
CA CYS A 216 5.04 -12.46 5.99
C CYS A 216 5.65 -11.51 7.02
N ASP A 217 6.70 -10.80 6.63
CA ASP A 217 7.37 -9.78 7.44
C ASP A 217 6.55 -8.48 7.54
N TYR A 218 5.77 -8.18 6.50
CA TYR A 218 4.93 -6.99 6.40
C TYR A 218 3.60 -7.32 5.74
N VAL A 219 2.49 -6.78 6.26
CA VAL A 219 1.14 -7.04 5.75
C VAL A 219 0.46 -5.74 5.36
N ILE A 220 0.04 -5.67 4.09
CA ILE A 220 -0.63 -4.52 3.48
C ILE A 220 -2.08 -4.90 3.15
N CYS A 221 -3.02 -4.05 3.56
CA CYS A 221 -4.40 -4.09 3.11
C CYS A 221 -4.62 -3.03 2.03
N LEU A 222 -5.05 -3.43 0.84
CA LEU A 222 -5.62 -2.54 -0.18
C LEU A 222 -7.09 -2.38 0.13
N SER A 223 -7.51 -1.23 0.63
CA SER A 223 -8.84 -1.01 1.15
C SER A 223 -9.64 -0.04 0.28
N HIS A 224 -10.86 -0.42 -0.08
CA HIS A 224 -11.80 0.52 -0.66
C HIS A 224 -12.98 0.81 0.29
N LEU A 225 -12.71 0.85 1.60
CA LEU A 225 -13.70 1.09 2.65
C LEU A 225 -13.94 2.57 2.94
N GLY A 226 -13.00 3.44 2.52
CA GLY A 226 -13.00 4.86 2.86
C GLY A 226 -12.19 5.17 4.13
N PHE A 227 -11.62 6.38 4.18
CA PHE A 227 -10.71 6.77 5.27
C PHE A 227 -11.44 6.88 6.61
N LYS A 228 -12.55 7.64 6.66
CA LYS A 228 -13.32 7.90 7.88
C LYS A 228 -14.73 8.37 7.55
N TYR A 229 -15.69 7.98 8.41
CA TYR A 229 -17.08 8.45 8.39
C TYR A 229 -17.47 9.03 9.76
N ASP A 230 -18.56 9.81 9.79
CA ASP A 230 -19.09 10.38 11.02
C ASP A 230 -20.05 9.42 11.75
N ASP A 231 -20.39 8.30 11.12
CA ASP A 231 -21.27 7.25 11.66
C ASP A 231 -20.48 5.97 11.97
N ALA A 232 -21.18 4.85 12.20
CA ALA A 232 -20.61 3.55 12.53
C ALA A 232 -20.14 2.74 11.29
N THR A 233 -20.14 3.32 10.10
CA THR A 233 -19.68 2.67 8.87
C THR A 233 -18.21 2.25 9.02
N VAL A 234 -17.92 1.01 8.60
CA VAL A 234 -16.55 0.50 8.66
C VAL A 234 -15.68 1.27 7.67
N SER A 235 -14.64 1.90 8.20
CA SER A 235 -13.65 2.68 7.45
C SER A 235 -12.25 2.17 7.74
N ASP A 236 -11.24 2.69 7.04
CA ASP A 236 -9.83 2.36 7.27
C ASP A 236 -9.42 2.62 8.72
N ASN A 237 -9.90 3.72 9.31
CA ASN A 237 -9.66 4.02 10.73
C ASN A 237 -10.29 2.99 11.67
N VAL A 238 -11.52 2.55 11.37
CA VAL A 238 -12.22 1.52 12.16
C VAL A 238 -11.56 0.16 11.97
N LEU A 239 -11.18 -0.18 10.73
CA LEU A 239 -10.46 -1.41 10.42
C LEU A 239 -9.14 -1.47 11.20
N ALA A 240 -8.32 -0.43 11.13
CA ALA A 240 -7.04 -0.33 11.84
C ALA A 240 -7.22 -0.51 13.35
N ALA A 241 -8.24 0.17 13.95
CA ALA A 241 -8.50 0.11 15.39
C ALA A 241 -9.05 -1.24 15.87
N LYS A 242 -9.61 -2.06 14.98
CA LYS A 242 -10.28 -3.32 15.34
C LYS A 242 -9.57 -4.59 14.85
N THR A 243 -8.54 -4.46 14.02
CA THR A 243 -7.81 -5.60 13.45
C THR A 243 -6.39 -5.70 14.01
N ARG A 244 -5.79 -6.88 13.85
CA ARG A 244 -4.41 -7.18 14.21
C ARG A 244 -3.62 -7.60 12.98
N ASN A 245 -2.30 -7.59 13.10
CA ASN A 245 -1.37 -8.09 12.08
C ASN A 245 -1.34 -7.31 10.75
N ILE A 246 -2.04 -6.18 10.64
CA ILE A 246 -1.94 -5.26 9.50
C ILE A 246 -0.93 -4.17 9.86
N ASP A 247 0.03 -3.88 8.98
CA ASP A 247 1.02 -2.81 9.19
C ASP A 247 0.63 -1.55 8.41
N LEU A 248 0.06 -1.72 7.22
CA LEU A 248 -0.28 -0.63 6.32
C LEU A 248 -1.64 -0.86 5.66
N ILE A 249 -2.47 0.17 5.65
CA ILE A 249 -3.69 0.26 4.86
C ILE A 249 -3.48 1.30 3.77
N ILE A 250 -3.64 0.89 2.52
CA ILE A 250 -3.70 1.78 1.36
C ILE A 250 -5.18 1.94 1.02
N GLY A 251 -5.74 3.12 1.32
CA GLY A 251 -7.17 3.38 1.25
C GLY A 251 -7.62 4.04 -0.05
N GLY A 252 -8.95 3.98 -0.29
CA GLY A 252 -9.66 4.62 -1.40
C GLY A 252 -11.05 5.11 -0.99
N HIS A 253 -11.96 5.28 -1.94
CA HIS A 253 -13.38 5.59 -1.83
C HIS A 253 -13.72 7.02 -1.40
N THR A 254 -13.20 7.51 -0.30
CA THR A 254 -13.54 8.87 0.22
C THR A 254 -12.73 9.99 -0.41
N HIS A 255 -11.88 9.70 -1.37
CA HIS A 255 -11.01 10.66 -2.07
C HIS A 255 -10.20 11.55 -1.12
N THR A 256 -9.81 11.03 0.04
CA THR A 256 -9.11 11.80 1.06
C THR A 256 -7.67 12.09 0.65
N PHE A 257 -7.29 13.35 0.68
CA PHE A 257 -5.90 13.77 0.43
C PHE A 257 -5.13 13.76 1.76
N LEU A 258 -4.27 12.76 1.95
CA LEU A 258 -3.32 12.72 3.06
C LEU A 258 -1.92 13.07 2.52
N ASP A 259 -1.29 14.09 3.09
CA ASP A 259 0.07 14.49 2.70
C ASP A 259 1.11 13.44 3.09
N ALA A 260 0.85 12.72 4.18
CA ALA A 260 1.64 11.62 4.71
C ALA A 260 0.74 10.58 5.39
N PRO A 261 1.21 9.33 5.57
CA PRO A 261 0.46 8.31 6.30
C PRO A 261 0.12 8.74 7.73
N VAL A 262 -1.09 8.40 8.18
CA VAL A 262 -1.56 8.60 9.56
C VAL A 262 -1.51 7.27 10.31
N ALA A 263 -1.15 7.31 11.60
CA ALA A 263 -1.13 6.12 12.44
C ALA A 263 -2.42 6.01 13.25
N VAL A 264 -2.98 4.80 13.31
CA VAL A 264 -4.06 4.41 14.21
C VAL A 264 -3.59 3.19 15.00
N ASN A 265 -3.74 3.22 16.32
CA ASN A 265 -3.33 2.08 17.13
C ASN A 265 -4.35 0.94 17.02
N ASN A 266 -3.85 -0.26 16.79
CA ASN A 266 -4.61 -1.49 16.81
C ASN A 266 -4.95 -1.95 18.26
N PRO A 267 -5.70 -3.05 18.45
CA PRO A 267 -6.04 -3.53 19.80
C PRO A 267 -4.84 -3.91 20.67
N ASP A 268 -3.66 -4.14 20.09
CA ASP A 268 -2.41 -4.46 20.80
C ASP A 268 -1.55 -3.21 21.05
N GLY A 269 -2.06 -2.02 20.74
CA GLY A 269 -1.36 -0.74 20.87
C GLY A 269 -0.27 -0.51 19.81
N GLN A 270 -0.21 -1.34 18.76
CA GLN A 270 0.74 -1.17 17.67
C GLN A 270 0.18 -0.25 16.59
N PRO A 271 1.01 0.63 16.00
CA PRO A 271 0.55 1.52 14.94
C PRO A 271 0.25 0.75 13.66
N VAL A 272 -0.92 1.01 13.09
CA VAL A 272 -1.28 0.67 11.71
C VAL A 272 -1.24 1.97 10.91
N TRP A 273 -0.43 1.99 9.86
CA TRP A 273 -0.32 3.17 9.01
C TRP A 273 -1.43 3.18 7.96
N ILE A 274 -2.07 4.32 7.73
CA ILE A 274 -3.12 4.50 6.73
C ILE A 274 -2.69 5.60 5.78
N ASN A 275 -2.74 5.34 4.47
CA ASN A 275 -2.52 6.37 3.46
C ASN A 275 -3.57 6.32 2.36
N GLN A 276 -4.02 7.49 1.90
CA GLN A 276 -4.91 7.71 0.77
C GLN A 276 -4.48 8.99 0.05
N VAL A 277 -4.45 9.01 -1.29
CA VAL A 277 -3.82 10.10 -2.04
C VAL A 277 -4.79 10.91 -2.91
N GLY A 278 -6.01 11.00 -2.45
CA GLY A 278 -7.06 11.77 -3.13
C GLY A 278 -7.71 10.96 -4.25
N PHE A 279 -7.77 11.51 -5.45
CA PHE A 279 -8.43 10.90 -6.61
C PHE A 279 -7.81 11.34 -7.94
N ALA A 280 -8.29 10.75 -9.05
CA ALA A 280 -7.96 11.11 -10.43
C ALA A 280 -6.44 11.05 -10.74
N GLY A 281 -5.66 10.35 -9.93
CA GLY A 281 -4.22 10.25 -10.12
C GLY A 281 -3.48 11.59 -10.04
N ILE A 282 -4.05 12.58 -9.32
CA ILE A 282 -3.41 13.86 -9.03
C ILE A 282 -2.12 13.64 -8.24
N ASN A 283 -2.16 12.73 -7.28
CA ASN A 283 -1.01 12.32 -6.49
C ASN A 283 -0.66 10.86 -6.72
N LEU A 284 0.61 10.54 -6.52
CA LEU A 284 1.15 9.20 -6.34
C LEU A 284 1.59 9.05 -4.88
N GLY A 285 1.09 8.05 -4.18
CA GLY A 285 1.56 7.73 -2.83
C GLY A 285 2.92 7.05 -2.90
N ARG A 286 3.83 7.43 -2.00
CA ARG A 286 5.13 6.79 -1.82
C ARG A 286 5.38 6.53 -0.34
N ILE A 287 5.68 5.28 0.00
CA ILE A 287 6.03 4.85 1.35
C ILE A 287 7.36 4.10 1.24
N ASP A 288 8.39 4.62 1.90
CA ASP A 288 9.71 4.00 1.96
C ASP A 288 9.87 3.29 3.30
N LEU A 289 10.14 1.99 3.25
CA LEU A 289 10.30 1.09 4.39
C LEU A 289 11.75 0.64 4.47
N THR A 290 12.28 0.52 5.69
CA THR A 290 13.58 -0.11 5.94
C THR A 290 13.39 -1.30 6.86
N PHE A 291 14.00 -2.43 6.50
CA PHE A 291 13.94 -3.67 7.24
C PHE A 291 15.33 -4.08 7.74
N GLU A 292 15.38 -4.56 8.97
CA GLU A 292 16.54 -5.27 9.54
C GLU A 292 16.07 -6.63 10.07
N GLN A 293 16.71 -7.71 9.63
CA GLN A 293 16.36 -9.08 10.04
C GLN A 293 14.84 -9.40 9.89
N GLY A 294 14.24 -8.98 8.78
CA GLY A 294 12.82 -9.19 8.50
C GLY A 294 11.84 -8.29 9.28
N LYS A 295 12.33 -7.35 10.10
CA LYS A 295 11.49 -6.40 10.83
C LYS A 295 11.56 -5.01 10.21
N ALA A 296 10.42 -4.39 9.98
CA ALA A 296 10.37 -2.98 9.59
C ALA A 296 10.80 -2.11 10.77
N ILE A 297 11.89 -1.35 10.59
CA ILE A 297 12.47 -0.47 11.60
C ILE A 297 12.20 1.00 11.34
N SER A 298 11.86 1.36 10.11
CA SER A 298 11.43 2.72 9.78
C SER A 298 10.41 2.69 8.65
N SER A 299 9.49 3.66 8.69
CA SER A 299 8.51 3.93 7.65
C SER A 299 8.42 5.45 7.47
N THR A 300 8.61 5.91 6.25
CA THR A 300 8.37 7.30 5.87
C THR A 300 7.47 7.32 4.65
N GLY A 301 6.52 8.23 4.62
CA GLY A 301 5.60 8.30 3.50
C GLY A 301 5.23 9.73 3.12
N LYS A 302 4.86 9.93 1.87
CA LYS A 302 4.40 11.20 1.33
C LYS A 302 3.50 11.01 0.12
N SER A 303 2.64 11.99 -0.12
CA SER A 303 1.95 12.17 -1.40
C SER A 303 2.83 12.98 -2.35
N VAL A 304 3.03 12.50 -3.57
CA VAL A 304 3.83 13.16 -4.61
C VAL A 304 2.90 13.62 -5.71
N GLU A 305 2.82 14.95 -5.91
CA GLU A 305 1.98 15.51 -6.99
C GLU A 305 2.50 15.07 -8.37
N VAL A 306 1.58 14.63 -9.23
CA VAL A 306 1.84 14.24 -10.63
C VAL A 306 1.68 15.47 -11.52
N LYS A 307 2.80 16.05 -11.95
CA LYS A 307 2.87 17.28 -12.76
C LYS A 307 3.98 17.27 -13.82
#